data_85cc5fe8fb6dc3c3586123a21915b6d7
#
_entry.id   85cc5fe8fb6dc3c3586123a21915b6d7
#
_cell.length_a   1.000
_cell.length_b   1.000
_cell.length_c   1.000
_cell.angle_alpha   90.00
_cell.angle_beta   90.00
_cell.angle_gamma   90.00
#
_symmetry.space_group_name_H-M   'P 1'
#
loop_
_entity.id
_entity.type
_entity.pdbx_description
1 polymer ?
#
loop_
_entity_poly.entity_id
_entity_poly.type
_entity_poly.pdbx_seq_one_letter_code
_entity_poly.pdbx_strand_id
1 'polypeptide(L)'
;WHDIPPGVTGNEHVYEERSKDPILGFDYLRKYIKIKKKCDYVTVNTQGNLFDGFDLEPKCCINWASSRQTIPFFQMLGFDTTAKDKKTGDAKDSEVEKVLAKQKNIADDFLKLYFAYKEKFKDCSTYGQNYIDAINPKTDRIHTTFWQLGAASGRMSCGSRNTNTDLAHLKGIAPSRCKYVQLQNLPSDEITRGAFVPKRGNLMTACDYSALESRLGADIYDEPEMLEEFLNRSGDMHSLCAKLVFHEELKDIPIEEIKDKRPDLRKKVKPIEFSQQFGGGAGAVADALGCSREEAQKFVKAYADGFKGITEFKKKGSAFVRSNGYVLICKHTGHKLYWEDFKKWREIEDLPEYIYKREYTSAERKEHEGAAAKWDRMARNAPTQGSGAC
;
A
#
# COMPACT_ATOMS: atom_id res chain seq x y z
N TRP A 1 17.82 -26.61 -20.77
CA TRP A 1 17.66 -25.29 -21.37
C TRP A 1 18.49 -25.26 -22.62
N HIS A 2 17.84 -25.04 -23.72
CA HIS A 2 18.51 -25.01 -25.00
C HIS A 2 18.91 -23.61 -25.36
N ASP A 3 19.93 -23.53 -26.18
CA ASP A 3 20.41 -22.29 -26.72
C ASP A 3 19.26 -21.53 -27.39
N ILE A 4 19.33 -20.23 -27.29
CA ILE A 4 18.43 -19.36 -28.05
C ILE A 4 18.63 -19.69 -29.51
N PRO A 5 17.57 -19.99 -30.27
CA PRO A 5 17.69 -20.30 -31.68
C PRO A 5 18.54 -19.25 -32.42
N PRO A 6 19.49 -19.65 -33.30
CA PRO A 6 20.29 -18.71 -34.07
C PRO A 6 19.38 -17.76 -34.84
N GLY A 7 19.60 -16.47 -34.71
CA GLY A 7 18.82 -15.45 -35.41
C GLY A 7 17.81 -14.71 -34.55
N VAL A 8 17.66 -15.08 -33.29
CA VAL A 8 16.81 -14.38 -32.35
C VAL A 8 17.60 -13.19 -31.78
N THR A 9 17.49 -12.07 -32.45
CA THR A 9 18.05 -10.78 -32.02
C THR A 9 16.91 -9.86 -31.68
N GLY A 10 16.78 -9.51 -30.44
CA GLY A 10 15.76 -8.58 -30.01
C GLY A 10 15.52 -8.59 -28.53
N ASN A 11 14.82 -7.57 -28.08
CA ASN A 11 14.58 -7.37 -26.68
C ASN A 11 13.35 -8.11 -26.14
N GLU A 12 12.63 -8.83 -27.01
CA GLU A 12 11.40 -9.56 -26.63
C GLU A 12 11.34 -10.90 -27.36
N HIS A 13 11.44 -11.99 -26.62
CA HIS A 13 11.19 -13.32 -27.09
C HIS A 13 10.18 -14.00 -26.19
N VAL A 14 9.14 -14.56 -26.81
CA VAL A 14 8.26 -15.52 -26.17
C VAL A 14 8.82 -16.89 -26.51
N TYR A 15 9.24 -17.61 -25.52
CA TYR A 15 9.71 -18.97 -25.69
C TYR A 15 8.50 -19.89 -25.76
N GLU A 16 8.21 -20.44 -26.94
CA GLU A 16 7.05 -21.30 -27.14
C GLU A 16 7.38 -22.80 -27.07
N GLU A 17 8.66 -23.16 -27.13
CA GLU A 17 9.07 -24.55 -27.12
C GLU A 17 8.93 -25.20 -25.75
N ARG A 18 8.20 -26.27 -25.67
CA ARG A 18 8.08 -27.11 -24.48
C ARG A 18 9.27 -28.03 -24.38
N SER A 19 10.06 -27.92 -23.35
CA SER A 19 11.00 -28.94 -22.95
C SER A 19 10.33 -29.89 -21.96
N LYS A 20 10.23 -31.12 -22.30
CA LYS A 20 9.93 -32.18 -21.34
C LYS A 20 11.23 -32.54 -20.65
N ASP A 21 11.35 -32.16 -19.37
CA ASP A 21 12.37 -32.73 -18.53
C ASP A 21 11.81 -34.00 -17.89
N PRO A 22 12.31 -35.18 -18.26
CA PRO A 22 11.78 -36.45 -17.77
C PRO A 22 12.10 -36.70 -16.29
N ILE A 23 13.04 -35.94 -15.70
CA ILE A 23 13.48 -36.09 -14.30
C ILE A 23 12.65 -35.20 -13.39
N LEU A 24 12.36 -33.98 -13.79
CA LEU A 24 11.66 -33.00 -12.96
C LEU A 24 10.18 -32.91 -13.24
N GLY A 25 9.68 -33.55 -14.28
CA GLY A 25 8.26 -33.51 -14.66
C GLY A 25 7.76 -32.15 -15.13
N PHE A 26 8.66 -31.22 -15.35
CA PHE A 26 8.32 -29.86 -15.67
C PHE A 26 8.29 -29.59 -17.17
N ASP A 27 7.11 -29.57 -17.69
CA ASP A 27 6.78 -29.08 -19.04
C ASP A 27 6.70 -27.54 -19.03
N TYR A 28 7.76 -26.86 -18.59
CA TYR A 28 7.48 -25.60 -17.93
C TYR A 28 8.18 -24.38 -18.47
N LEU A 29 7.57 -23.30 -18.13
CA LEU A 29 8.06 -21.92 -18.09
C LEU A 29 8.61 -21.33 -19.37
N ARG A 30 8.93 -22.15 -20.39
CA ARG A 30 9.39 -21.62 -21.66
C ARG A 30 8.34 -20.73 -22.33
N LYS A 31 7.07 -21.09 -22.20
CA LYS A 31 5.95 -20.34 -22.77
C LYS A 31 5.76 -18.96 -22.13
N TYR A 32 6.25 -18.78 -20.92
CA TYR A 32 5.93 -17.59 -20.12
C TYR A 32 7.11 -16.66 -19.87
N ILE A 33 8.33 -17.05 -20.24
CA ILE A 33 9.50 -16.19 -20.11
C ILE A 33 9.56 -15.26 -21.31
N LYS A 34 9.11 -14.02 -21.09
CA LYS A 34 9.33 -12.94 -22.03
C LYS A 34 10.69 -12.32 -21.75
N ILE A 35 11.63 -12.51 -22.63
CA ILE A 35 12.98 -12.02 -22.48
C ILE A 35 13.01 -10.58 -22.99
N LYS A 36 13.16 -9.63 -22.08
CA LYS A 36 13.51 -8.26 -22.39
C LYS A 36 14.94 -8.00 -21.94
N LYS A 37 15.85 -7.78 -22.87
CA LYS A 37 17.30 -7.56 -22.65
C LYS A 37 18.02 -8.74 -22.01
N LYS A 38 19.36 -8.82 -22.22
CA LYS A 38 20.27 -9.79 -21.62
C LYS A 38 19.72 -10.33 -20.30
N CYS A 39 18.97 -11.41 -20.38
CA CYS A 39 18.70 -12.20 -19.21
C CYS A 39 19.90 -13.10 -19.06
N ASP A 40 20.53 -13.03 -17.90
CA ASP A 40 21.43 -14.08 -17.49
C ASP A 40 20.56 -15.32 -17.32
N TYR A 41 20.53 -16.15 -18.35
CA TYR A 41 19.93 -17.48 -18.22
C TYR A 41 20.84 -18.27 -17.33
N VAL A 42 20.30 -18.79 -16.32
CA VAL A 42 20.91 -19.96 -15.73
C VAL A 42 20.34 -21.14 -16.47
N THR A 43 21.09 -21.68 -17.36
CA THR A 43 20.86 -22.99 -17.93
C THR A 43 20.95 -24.01 -16.83
N VAL A 44 19.85 -24.70 -16.54
CA VAL A 44 19.96 -25.99 -15.87
C VAL A 44 20.55 -26.91 -16.94
N ASN A 45 21.83 -27.20 -16.82
CA ASN A 45 22.47 -28.13 -17.72
C ASN A 45 22.02 -29.54 -17.32
N THR A 46 20.96 -30.01 -17.96
CA THR A 46 20.42 -31.35 -17.78
C THR A 46 21.22 -32.41 -18.57
N GLN A 47 22.19 -31.95 -19.38
CA GLN A 47 23.15 -32.82 -20.05
C GLN A 47 24.51 -32.66 -19.36
N GLY A 48 24.61 -33.20 -18.17
CA GLY A 48 25.94 -33.51 -17.62
C GLY A 48 26.68 -34.40 -18.59
N ASN A 49 27.86 -34.00 -19.06
CA ASN A 49 28.74 -34.93 -19.73
C ASN A 49 29.04 -36.08 -18.75
N LEU A 50 28.94 -37.32 -19.26
CA LEU A 50 29.10 -38.53 -18.48
C LEU A 50 30.48 -38.60 -17.72
N PHE A 51 31.33 -37.62 -17.92
CA PHE A 51 32.73 -37.58 -17.49
C PHE A 51 33.14 -36.35 -16.67
N ASP A 52 32.27 -35.37 -16.53
CA ASP A 52 32.54 -34.24 -15.64
C ASP A 52 31.92 -34.50 -14.28
N GLY A 53 32.69 -34.29 -13.23
CA GLY A 53 32.27 -34.52 -11.84
C GLY A 53 30.95 -33.80 -11.56
N PHE A 54 29.92 -34.55 -11.32
CA PHE A 54 28.53 -34.18 -11.32
C PHE A 54 28.17 -33.24 -10.17
N ASP A 55 27.90 -31.98 -10.52
CA ASP A 55 27.06 -31.12 -9.69
C ASP A 55 25.62 -31.25 -10.23
N LEU A 56 24.95 -32.32 -9.86
CA LEU A 56 23.59 -32.67 -10.35
C LEU A 56 22.48 -31.94 -9.61
N GLU A 57 22.80 -30.94 -8.80
CA GLU A 57 21.76 -30.16 -8.18
C GLU A 57 21.18 -29.13 -9.16
N PRO A 58 19.90 -29.25 -9.51
CA PRO A 58 19.26 -28.27 -10.39
C PRO A 58 19.25 -26.91 -9.70
N LYS A 59 20.03 -25.96 -10.24
CA LYS A 59 20.01 -24.60 -9.75
C LYS A 59 18.68 -23.94 -10.10
N CYS A 60 17.95 -23.50 -9.11
CA CYS A 60 16.74 -22.71 -9.32
C CYS A 60 17.11 -21.33 -9.89
N CYS A 61 16.61 -21.04 -11.09
CA CYS A 61 16.95 -19.85 -11.86
C CYS A 61 15.81 -18.83 -11.91
N ILE A 62 14.77 -19.04 -11.12
CA ILE A 62 13.66 -18.12 -11.02
C ILE A 62 14.13 -16.87 -10.27
N ASN A 63 14.01 -15.72 -10.91
CA ASN A 63 14.13 -14.45 -10.19
C ASN A 63 12.84 -14.20 -9.38
N TRP A 64 12.88 -14.56 -8.13
CA TRP A 64 11.74 -14.45 -7.20
C TRP A 64 11.26 -13.02 -6.97
N ALA A 65 12.05 -12.02 -7.34
CA ALA A 65 11.61 -10.62 -7.32
C ALA A 65 10.77 -10.24 -8.55
N SER A 66 10.82 -11.02 -9.62
CA SER A 66 10.13 -10.74 -10.88
C SER A 66 8.76 -11.39 -10.95
N SER A 67 7.69 -10.60 -10.92
CA SER A 67 6.31 -11.08 -11.09
C SER A 67 6.12 -11.85 -12.40
N ARG A 68 6.83 -11.47 -13.46
CA ARG A 68 6.77 -12.16 -14.76
C ARG A 68 7.25 -13.61 -14.71
N GLN A 69 8.16 -13.92 -13.79
CA GLN A 69 8.67 -15.29 -13.61
C GLN A 69 7.92 -16.04 -12.51
N THR A 70 7.51 -15.34 -11.45
CA THR A 70 6.86 -15.98 -10.33
C THR A 70 5.39 -16.29 -10.57
N ILE A 71 4.66 -15.45 -11.33
CA ILE A 71 3.25 -15.70 -11.62
C ILE A 71 3.03 -17.03 -12.36
N PRO A 72 3.72 -17.31 -13.50
CA PRO A 72 3.59 -18.60 -14.15
C PRO A 72 3.95 -19.79 -13.27
N PHE A 73 4.96 -19.63 -12.42
CA PHE A 73 5.34 -20.64 -11.44
C PHE A 73 4.22 -20.95 -10.46
N PHE A 74 3.57 -19.93 -9.88
CA PHE A 74 2.44 -20.13 -8.98
C PHE A 74 1.22 -20.74 -9.69
N GLN A 75 0.97 -20.36 -10.94
CA GLN A 75 -0.08 -20.97 -11.75
C GLN A 75 0.17 -22.47 -11.95
N MET A 76 1.41 -22.85 -12.20
CA MET A 76 1.79 -24.25 -12.35
C MET A 76 1.58 -25.04 -11.05
N LEU A 77 1.77 -24.43 -9.88
CA LEU A 77 1.48 -25.02 -8.58
C LEU A 77 -0.02 -25.05 -8.25
N GLY A 78 -0.88 -24.57 -9.14
CA GLY A 78 -2.33 -24.56 -8.95
C GLY A 78 -2.87 -23.40 -8.14
N PHE A 79 -2.06 -22.36 -7.89
CA PHE A 79 -2.55 -21.16 -7.24
C PHE A 79 -3.34 -20.29 -8.21
N ASP A 80 -4.42 -19.69 -7.71
CA ASP A 80 -5.08 -18.62 -8.44
C ASP A 80 -4.21 -17.36 -8.42
N THR A 81 -3.86 -16.87 -9.59
CA THR A 81 -3.08 -15.62 -9.75
C THR A 81 -3.88 -14.53 -10.47
N THR A 82 -5.20 -14.71 -10.58
CA THR A 82 -6.09 -13.73 -11.22
C THR A 82 -6.28 -12.50 -10.32
N ALA A 83 -5.32 -11.60 -10.38
CA ALA A 83 -5.43 -10.29 -9.76
C ALA A 83 -5.93 -9.27 -10.77
N LYS A 84 -6.95 -8.51 -10.39
CA LYS A 84 -7.51 -7.45 -11.23
C LYS A 84 -7.29 -6.09 -10.58
N ASP A 85 -7.01 -5.09 -11.39
CA ASP A 85 -7.06 -3.71 -10.94
C ASP A 85 -8.50 -3.39 -10.49
N LYS A 86 -8.63 -2.85 -9.28
CA LYS A 86 -9.96 -2.55 -8.72
C LYS A 86 -10.70 -1.45 -9.49
N LYS A 87 -9.99 -0.66 -10.28
CA LYS A 87 -10.57 0.47 -11.02
C LYS A 87 -10.92 0.08 -12.45
N THR A 88 -9.99 -0.54 -13.16
CA THR A 88 -10.15 -0.87 -14.58
C THR A 88 -10.70 -2.28 -14.80
N GLY A 89 -10.52 -3.17 -13.84
CA GLY A 89 -10.87 -4.59 -13.97
C GLY A 89 -9.86 -5.39 -14.76
N ASP A 90 -8.78 -4.76 -15.26
CA ASP A 90 -7.73 -5.40 -16.04
C ASP A 90 -6.81 -6.25 -15.14
N ALA A 91 -6.12 -7.21 -15.75
CA ALA A 91 -5.14 -8.03 -15.05
C ALA A 91 -4.01 -7.16 -14.49
N LYS A 92 -3.65 -7.37 -13.22
CA LYS A 92 -2.65 -6.56 -12.52
C LYS A 92 -1.66 -7.41 -11.76
N ASP A 93 -0.52 -7.66 -12.36
CA ASP A 93 0.56 -8.47 -11.77
C ASP A 93 1.00 -8.01 -10.38
N SER A 94 1.00 -6.71 -10.11
CA SER A 94 1.39 -6.15 -8.82
C SER A 94 0.42 -6.46 -7.67
N GLU A 95 -0.77 -6.96 -7.95
CA GLU A 95 -1.77 -7.35 -6.95
C GLU A 95 -1.82 -8.87 -6.72
N VAL A 96 -1.10 -9.66 -7.53
CA VAL A 96 -1.08 -11.13 -7.44
C VAL A 96 -0.64 -11.60 -6.04
N GLU A 97 0.33 -10.94 -5.43
CA GLU A 97 0.78 -11.27 -4.08
C GLU A 97 -0.34 -11.21 -3.04
N LYS A 98 -1.28 -10.26 -3.19
CA LYS A 98 -2.44 -10.15 -2.30
C LYS A 98 -3.45 -11.27 -2.50
N VAL A 99 -3.55 -11.77 -3.73
CA VAL A 99 -4.39 -12.94 -4.04
C VAL A 99 -3.77 -14.20 -3.47
N LEU A 100 -2.47 -14.40 -3.67
CA LEU A 100 -1.72 -15.53 -3.12
C LEU A 100 -1.78 -15.59 -1.58
N ALA A 101 -1.67 -14.45 -0.92
CA ALA A 101 -1.70 -14.37 0.55
C ALA A 101 -3.05 -14.85 1.16
N LYS A 102 -4.12 -14.88 0.37
CA LYS A 102 -5.46 -15.34 0.80
C LYS A 102 -5.70 -16.83 0.56
N GLN A 103 -4.82 -17.50 -0.16
CA GLN A 103 -4.99 -18.90 -0.53
C GLN A 103 -4.30 -19.81 0.48
N LYS A 104 -5.06 -20.77 0.99
CA LYS A 104 -4.54 -21.88 1.76
C LYS A 104 -4.41 -23.07 0.81
N ASN A 105 -3.18 -23.48 0.52
CA ASN A 105 -2.90 -24.59 -0.38
C ASN A 105 -1.81 -25.47 0.21
N ILE A 106 -1.57 -26.63 -0.41
CA ILE A 106 -0.55 -27.63 -0.03
C ILE A 106 0.87 -27.01 0.08
N ALA A 107 1.14 -25.95 -0.68
CA ALA A 107 2.41 -25.23 -0.64
C ALA A 107 2.43 -24.03 0.34
N ASP A 108 1.66 -24.07 1.43
CA ASP A 108 1.56 -22.95 2.39
C ASP A 108 2.93 -22.56 2.99
N ASP A 109 3.80 -23.51 3.27
CA ASP A 109 5.16 -23.22 3.77
C ASP A 109 6.02 -22.55 2.70
N PHE A 110 5.86 -22.92 1.44
CA PHE A 110 6.53 -22.26 0.34
C PHE A 110 6.05 -20.81 0.19
N LEU A 111 4.75 -20.55 0.30
CA LEU A 111 4.21 -19.18 0.28
C LEU A 111 4.76 -18.35 1.45
N LYS A 112 4.87 -18.91 2.65
CA LYS A 112 5.47 -18.23 3.81
C LYS A 112 6.91 -17.81 3.52
N LEU A 113 7.71 -18.73 2.97
CA LEU A 113 9.09 -18.44 2.57
C LEU A 113 9.16 -17.40 1.46
N TYR A 114 8.31 -17.49 0.46
CA TYR A 114 8.23 -16.51 -0.62
C TYR A 114 7.91 -15.10 -0.10
N PHE A 115 6.92 -14.95 0.77
CA PHE A 115 6.58 -13.65 1.35
C PHE A 115 7.69 -13.12 2.27
N ALA A 116 8.32 -13.98 3.07
CA ALA A 116 9.47 -13.59 3.87
C ALA A 116 10.63 -13.09 2.99
N TYR A 117 10.93 -13.81 1.89
CA TYR A 117 11.90 -13.35 0.90
C TYR A 117 11.54 -12.01 0.30
N LYS A 118 10.28 -11.82 -0.14
CA LYS A 118 9.82 -10.55 -0.74
C LYS A 118 9.93 -9.38 0.23
N GLU A 119 9.64 -9.60 1.49
CA GLU A 119 9.80 -8.59 2.53
C GLU A 119 11.27 -8.20 2.67
N LYS A 120 12.17 -9.17 2.85
CA LYS A 120 13.61 -8.92 2.98
C LYS A 120 14.22 -8.34 1.70
N PHE A 121 13.79 -8.80 0.54
CA PHE A 121 14.21 -8.22 -0.73
C PHE A 121 13.81 -6.75 -0.85
N LYS A 122 12.58 -6.41 -0.43
CA LYS A 122 12.12 -5.02 -0.38
C LYS A 122 12.98 -4.18 0.57
N ASP A 123 13.27 -4.69 1.76
CA ASP A 123 14.10 -4.00 2.74
C ASP A 123 15.49 -3.72 2.16
N CYS A 124 16.17 -4.72 1.62
CA CYS A 124 17.49 -4.56 1.02
C CYS A 124 17.49 -3.63 -0.21
N SER A 125 16.50 -3.77 -1.08
CA SER A 125 16.43 -2.97 -2.32
C SER A 125 16.01 -1.52 -2.08
N THR A 126 15.21 -1.27 -1.06
CA THR A 126 14.68 0.07 -0.74
C THR A 126 15.59 0.80 0.25
N TYR A 127 15.97 0.14 1.34
CA TYR A 127 16.65 0.75 2.48
C TYR A 127 18.14 0.35 2.60
N GLY A 128 18.64 -0.56 1.76
CA GLY A 128 20.02 -1.00 1.77
C GLY A 128 20.97 -0.07 1.01
N GLN A 129 21.50 -0.55 -0.13
CA GLN A 129 22.53 0.13 -0.90
C GLN A 129 22.14 1.55 -1.34
N ASN A 130 20.84 1.80 -1.61
CA ASN A 130 20.36 3.13 -2.00
C ASN A 130 20.64 4.20 -0.94
N TYR A 131 20.56 3.83 0.35
CA TYR A 131 20.84 4.76 1.45
C TYR A 131 22.34 4.99 1.63
N ILE A 132 23.14 3.94 1.48
CA ILE A 132 24.60 4.05 1.49
C ILE A 132 25.07 4.94 0.32
N ASP A 133 24.51 4.74 -0.87
CA ASP A 133 24.82 5.54 -2.04
C ASP A 133 24.39 7.01 -1.87
N ALA A 134 23.39 7.30 -1.04
CA ALA A 134 22.92 8.64 -0.74
C ALA A 134 23.76 9.40 0.31
N ILE A 135 24.73 8.78 0.96
CA ILE A 135 25.61 9.44 1.92
C ILE A 135 26.56 10.37 1.17
N ASN A 136 26.55 11.64 1.55
CA ASN A 136 27.46 12.65 1.00
C ASN A 136 28.85 12.51 1.64
N PRO A 137 29.92 12.26 0.86
CA PRO A 137 31.26 12.01 1.41
C PRO A 137 31.91 13.22 2.07
N LYS A 138 31.42 14.45 1.83
CA LYS A 138 31.95 15.67 2.46
C LYS A 138 31.35 15.90 3.84
N THR A 139 30.10 15.49 4.05
CA THR A 139 29.36 15.78 5.30
C THR A 139 29.11 14.54 6.15
N ASP A 140 29.37 13.35 5.56
CA ASP A 140 29.05 12.04 6.12
C ASP A 140 27.57 11.90 6.52
N ARG A 141 26.69 12.52 5.69
CA ARG A 141 25.26 12.59 5.94
C ARG A 141 24.43 12.34 4.69
N ILE A 142 23.19 11.91 4.92
CA ILE A 142 22.17 11.85 3.89
C ILE A 142 21.46 13.21 3.85
N HIS A 143 21.50 13.84 2.68
CA HIS A 143 20.76 15.05 2.38
C HIS A 143 19.64 14.71 1.43
N THR A 144 18.41 14.87 1.87
CA THR A 144 17.22 14.67 1.03
C THR A 144 16.41 15.95 0.94
N THR A 145 15.48 16.00 0.00
CA THR A 145 14.61 17.15 -0.20
C THR A 145 13.30 16.91 0.57
N PHE A 146 12.89 17.89 1.38
CA PHE A 146 11.58 17.94 2.00
C PHE A 146 10.73 18.98 1.27
N TRP A 147 9.59 18.54 0.77
CA TRP A 147 8.64 19.38 0.06
C TRP A 147 7.47 19.72 1.00
N GLN A 148 7.34 20.99 1.33
CA GLN A 148 6.14 21.49 1.98
C GLN A 148 4.97 21.31 1.03
N LEU A 149 3.82 20.88 1.54
CA LEU A 149 2.63 20.62 0.72
C LEU A 149 2.85 19.62 -0.44
N GLY A 150 3.85 18.75 -0.32
CA GLY A 150 4.19 17.78 -1.36
C GLY A 150 3.17 16.66 -1.57
N ALA A 151 2.26 16.46 -0.62
CA ALA A 151 1.12 15.56 -0.73
C ALA A 151 -0.18 16.35 -0.93
N ALA A 152 -1.14 15.76 -1.64
CA ALA A 152 -2.45 16.38 -1.88
C ALA A 152 -3.22 16.70 -0.58
N SER A 153 -2.94 16.01 0.51
CA SER A 153 -3.50 16.26 1.84
C SER A 153 -2.85 17.44 2.59
N GLY A 154 -1.87 18.13 2.00
CA GLY A 154 -1.11 19.19 2.68
C GLY A 154 0.07 18.69 3.51
N ARG A 155 0.28 17.39 3.66
CA ARG A 155 1.44 16.83 4.35
C ARG A 155 2.74 17.11 3.59
N MET A 156 3.83 17.26 4.31
CA MET A 156 5.16 17.25 3.72
C MET A 156 5.43 15.91 3.05
N SER A 157 6.16 15.94 1.95
CA SER A 157 6.76 14.74 1.35
C SER A 157 8.28 14.84 1.40
N CYS A 158 8.93 13.70 1.34
CA CYS A 158 10.38 13.60 1.42
C CYS A 158 10.90 12.79 0.23
N GLY A 159 12.09 13.16 -0.24
CA GLY A 159 12.73 12.52 -1.37
C GLY A 159 12.23 13.04 -2.71
N SER A 160 12.80 12.53 -3.77
CA SER A 160 12.43 12.86 -5.15
C SER A 160 12.63 11.64 -6.05
N ARG A 161 11.83 11.54 -7.10
CA ARG A 161 12.07 10.57 -8.19
C ARG A 161 13.31 10.93 -9.04
N ASN A 162 13.74 12.18 -8.94
CA ASN A 162 14.90 12.67 -9.67
C ASN A 162 16.21 12.15 -9.06
N THR A 163 17.24 12.09 -9.86
CA THR A 163 18.59 11.78 -9.43
C THR A 163 19.25 13.01 -8.78
N ASN A 164 20.06 12.75 -7.77
CA ASN A 164 20.91 13.78 -7.17
C ASN A 164 22.20 13.87 -7.99
N THR A 165 22.20 14.71 -9.04
CA THR A 165 23.33 14.86 -9.96
C THR A 165 24.57 15.39 -9.29
N ASP A 166 24.42 16.31 -8.33
CA ASP A 166 25.54 16.91 -7.59
C ASP A 166 26.25 15.86 -6.72
N LEU A 167 25.49 15.01 -6.06
CA LEU A 167 26.04 13.91 -5.28
C LEU A 167 26.70 12.87 -6.18
N ALA A 168 26.10 12.55 -7.31
CA ALA A 168 26.66 11.61 -8.28
C ALA A 168 28.00 12.10 -8.83
N HIS A 169 28.08 13.37 -9.21
CA HIS A 169 29.32 14.01 -9.66
C HIS A 169 30.36 13.99 -8.55
N LEU A 170 30.00 14.34 -7.33
CA LEU A 170 30.91 14.34 -6.19
C LEU A 170 31.50 12.95 -5.89
N LYS A 171 30.72 11.91 -6.10
CA LYS A 171 31.12 10.50 -5.89
C LYS A 171 31.79 9.87 -7.10
N GLY A 172 31.76 10.50 -8.28
CA GLY A 172 32.26 9.93 -9.52
C GLY A 172 31.49 8.69 -9.99
N ILE A 173 30.20 8.61 -9.70
CA ILE A 173 29.34 7.46 -10.06
C ILE A 173 28.17 7.90 -10.94
N ALA A 174 27.53 6.91 -11.58
CA ALA A 174 26.39 7.19 -12.46
C ALA A 174 25.25 7.89 -11.71
N PRO A 175 24.63 8.96 -12.26
CA PRO A 175 23.50 9.66 -11.62
C PRO A 175 22.35 8.74 -11.23
N SER A 176 22.08 7.69 -11.99
CA SER A 176 21.04 6.70 -11.71
C SER A 176 21.20 5.99 -10.36
N ARG A 177 22.40 5.97 -9.79
CA ARG A 177 22.69 5.40 -8.47
C ARG A 177 22.49 6.40 -7.33
N CYS A 178 22.48 7.70 -7.59
CA CYS A 178 22.31 8.74 -6.59
C CYS A 178 20.88 9.30 -6.64
N LYS A 179 20.00 8.74 -5.84
CA LYS A 179 18.60 9.20 -5.71
C LYS A 179 18.40 9.93 -4.39
N TYR A 180 17.48 10.88 -4.40
CA TYR A 180 16.97 11.42 -3.14
C TYR A 180 16.15 10.37 -2.42
N VAL A 181 16.60 9.92 -1.27
CA VAL A 181 15.94 8.85 -0.50
C VAL A 181 14.77 9.37 0.32
N GLN A 182 13.78 8.50 0.54
CA GLN A 182 12.57 8.80 1.29
C GLN A 182 12.76 8.45 2.78
N LEU A 183 12.98 9.47 3.62
CA LEU A 183 13.25 9.28 5.05
C LEU A 183 11.99 9.15 5.92
N GLN A 184 10.80 9.54 5.39
CA GLN A 184 9.55 9.46 6.16
C GLN A 184 8.98 8.04 6.28
N ASN A 185 9.39 7.13 5.40
CA ASN A 185 8.84 5.77 5.31
C ASN A 185 9.84 4.71 5.78
N LEU A 186 10.76 5.07 6.67
CA LEU A 186 11.69 4.11 7.25
C LEU A 186 10.91 3.04 8.03
N PRO A 187 11.28 1.76 7.88
CA PRO A 187 10.76 0.69 8.75
C PRO A 187 10.91 1.06 10.22
N SER A 188 10.00 0.56 11.04
CA SER A 188 10.00 0.88 12.47
C SER A 188 10.94 -0.02 13.30
N ASP A 189 11.67 -0.94 12.63
CA ASP A 189 12.61 -1.83 13.29
C ASP A 189 13.83 -1.07 13.83
N GLU A 190 14.39 -1.61 14.88
CA GLU A 190 15.52 -1.01 15.61
C GLU A 190 16.79 -0.93 14.75
N ILE A 191 17.02 -1.92 13.90
CA ILE A 191 18.22 -1.98 13.06
C ILE A 191 18.21 -0.83 12.05
N THR A 192 17.10 -0.68 11.31
CA THR A 192 16.99 0.35 10.27
C THR A 192 17.01 1.74 10.88
N ARG A 193 16.22 2.00 11.93
CA ARG A 193 16.18 3.33 12.57
C ARG A 193 17.43 3.62 13.38
N GLY A 194 18.02 2.65 14.04
CA GLY A 194 19.25 2.76 14.80
C GLY A 194 20.48 3.11 13.95
N ALA A 195 20.45 2.86 12.64
CA ALA A 195 21.49 3.27 11.72
C ALA A 195 21.56 4.81 11.50
N PHE A 196 20.48 5.54 11.83
CA PHE A 196 20.43 6.99 11.71
C PHE A 196 20.81 7.64 13.06
N VAL A 197 21.99 8.21 13.10
CA VAL A 197 22.55 8.80 14.31
C VAL A 197 22.73 10.31 14.14
N PRO A 198 22.63 11.11 15.25
CA PRO A 198 22.92 12.53 15.20
C PRO A 198 24.42 12.79 14.98
N LYS A 199 24.76 14.02 14.61
CA LYS A 199 26.18 14.46 14.61
C LYS A 199 26.78 14.29 16.00
N ARG A 200 28.04 13.89 16.05
CA ARG A 200 28.78 13.77 17.32
C ARG A 200 28.63 15.05 18.16
N GLY A 201 28.26 14.90 19.41
CA GLY A 201 27.97 15.99 20.33
C GLY A 201 26.54 16.54 20.27
N ASN A 202 25.68 16.03 19.36
CA ASN A 202 24.28 16.38 19.28
C ASN A 202 23.40 15.23 19.75
N LEU A 203 22.16 15.54 20.10
CA LEU A 203 21.12 14.55 20.41
C LEU A 203 20.05 14.57 19.32
N MET A 204 19.40 13.44 19.13
CA MET A 204 18.20 13.32 18.31
C MET A 204 16.99 13.26 19.26
N THR A 205 16.07 14.19 19.11
CA THR A 205 14.82 14.22 19.87
C THR A 205 13.69 13.80 18.95
N ALA A 206 12.88 12.84 19.40
CA ALA A 206 11.66 12.42 18.73
C ALA A 206 10.46 12.91 19.57
N CYS A 207 9.60 13.72 18.96
CA CYS A 207 8.34 14.16 19.54
C CYS A 207 7.20 13.74 18.64
N ASP A 208 6.19 13.12 19.23
CA ASP A 208 4.97 12.72 18.50
C ASP A 208 3.74 13.16 19.28
N TYR A 209 2.73 13.64 18.55
CA TYR A 209 1.46 13.99 19.17
C TYR A 209 0.62 12.75 19.42
N SER A 210 0.20 12.55 20.66
CA SER A 210 -0.68 11.42 21.00
C SER A 210 -2.02 11.54 20.28
N ALA A 211 -2.34 10.57 19.43
CA ALA A 211 -3.61 10.44 18.72
C ALA A 211 -4.03 11.72 17.95
N LEU A 212 -3.09 12.44 17.35
CA LEU A 212 -3.34 13.73 16.68
C LEU A 212 -4.55 13.71 15.74
N GLU A 213 -4.58 12.73 14.82
CA GLU A 213 -5.65 12.63 13.82
C GLU A 213 -7.02 12.38 14.46
N SER A 214 -7.07 11.59 15.53
CA SER A 214 -8.33 11.33 16.25
C SER A 214 -8.79 12.55 17.06
N ARG A 215 -7.87 13.31 17.64
CA ARG A 215 -8.19 14.57 18.35
C ARG A 215 -8.72 15.64 17.41
N LEU A 216 -8.04 15.83 16.27
CA LEU A 216 -8.52 16.73 15.22
C LEU A 216 -9.86 16.25 14.63
N GLY A 217 -10.01 14.95 14.47
CA GLY A 217 -11.26 14.35 14.04
C GLY A 217 -12.42 14.62 14.98
N ALA A 218 -12.19 14.55 16.29
CA ALA A 218 -13.21 14.84 17.30
C ALA A 218 -13.78 16.26 17.13
N ASP A 219 -12.91 17.27 16.94
CA ASP A 219 -13.31 18.66 16.69
C ASP A 219 -13.96 18.85 15.30
N ILE A 220 -13.33 18.30 14.25
CA ILE A 220 -13.79 18.50 12.87
C ILE A 220 -15.15 17.82 12.62
N TYR A 221 -15.38 16.66 13.23
CA TYR A 221 -16.62 15.87 13.07
C TYR A 221 -17.70 16.32 14.05
N ASP A 222 -17.36 17.17 15.02
CA ASP A 222 -18.24 17.55 16.14
C ASP A 222 -18.82 16.27 16.80
N GLU A 223 -17.90 15.33 17.16
CA GLU A 223 -18.29 14.03 17.66
C GLU A 223 -18.27 14.01 19.20
N PRO A 224 -19.41 14.04 19.87
CA PRO A 224 -19.50 14.20 21.33
C PRO A 224 -18.77 13.11 22.11
N GLU A 225 -18.88 11.84 21.69
CA GLU A 225 -18.23 10.73 22.38
C GLU A 225 -16.71 10.80 22.32
N MET A 226 -16.16 11.26 21.19
CA MET A 226 -14.72 11.46 21.04
C MET A 226 -14.25 12.68 21.87
N LEU A 227 -15.01 13.76 21.85
CA LEU A 227 -14.70 14.96 22.62
C LEU A 227 -14.71 14.65 24.13
N GLU A 228 -15.74 13.93 24.60
CA GLU A 228 -15.82 13.49 25.99
C GLU A 228 -14.63 12.60 26.39
N GLU A 229 -14.23 11.66 25.50
CA GLU A 229 -13.08 10.79 25.77
C GLU A 229 -11.77 11.57 25.88
N PHE A 230 -11.54 12.56 25.03
CA PHE A 230 -10.30 13.33 25.04
C PHE A 230 -10.25 14.44 26.09
N LEU A 231 -11.37 14.99 26.50
CA LEU A 231 -11.43 16.10 27.44
C LEU A 231 -11.57 15.63 28.90
N ASN A 232 -12.36 14.57 29.13
CA ASN A 232 -12.78 14.19 30.48
C ASN A 232 -12.38 12.77 30.89
N ARG A 233 -11.80 11.97 29.97
CA ARG A 233 -11.41 10.58 30.22
C ARG A 233 -9.95 10.31 29.83
N SER A 234 -9.62 9.05 29.60
CA SER A 234 -8.25 8.57 29.31
C SER A 234 -7.67 9.02 27.98
N GLY A 235 -8.52 9.36 27.01
CA GLY A 235 -8.13 9.61 25.62
C GLY A 235 -7.82 8.34 24.83
N ASP A 236 -8.21 7.17 25.34
CA ASP A 236 -8.00 5.87 24.65
C ASP A 236 -9.12 5.57 23.64
N MET A 237 -9.00 6.16 22.47
CA MET A 237 -9.96 5.95 21.36
C MET A 237 -10.15 4.49 21.00
N HIS A 238 -9.13 3.64 21.10
CA HIS A 238 -9.29 2.22 20.77
C HIS A 238 -10.16 1.50 21.80
N SER A 239 -10.08 1.86 23.07
CA SER A 239 -10.97 1.31 24.11
C SER A 239 -12.40 1.83 23.94
N LEU A 240 -12.58 3.12 23.65
CA LEU A 240 -13.89 3.68 23.32
C LEU A 240 -14.53 2.97 22.10
N CYS A 241 -13.80 2.84 20.99
CA CYS A 241 -14.27 2.14 19.81
C CYS A 241 -14.58 0.67 20.09
N ALA A 242 -13.76 -0.01 20.91
CA ALA A 242 -14.02 -1.39 21.30
C ALA A 242 -15.33 -1.51 22.08
N LYS A 243 -15.58 -0.60 23.04
CA LYS A 243 -16.81 -0.54 23.84
C LYS A 243 -18.05 -0.40 22.97
N LEU A 244 -17.97 0.42 21.91
CA LEU A 244 -19.09 0.65 20.99
C LEU A 244 -19.31 -0.54 20.03
N VAL A 245 -18.23 -1.07 19.47
CA VAL A 245 -18.30 -2.14 18.44
C VAL A 245 -18.62 -3.51 19.06
N PHE A 246 -18.03 -3.81 20.23
CA PHE A 246 -18.20 -5.06 20.97
C PHE A 246 -19.02 -4.85 22.24
N HIS A 247 -20.14 -4.13 22.09
CA HIS A 247 -20.95 -3.69 23.22
C HIS A 247 -21.37 -4.84 24.16
N GLU A 248 -21.83 -5.97 23.60
CA GLU A 248 -22.29 -7.10 24.39
C GLU A 248 -21.18 -7.72 25.25
N GLU A 249 -19.97 -7.83 24.70
CA GLU A 249 -18.82 -8.43 25.41
C GLU A 249 -18.17 -7.46 26.41
N LEU A 250 -18.41 -6.16 26.25
CA LEU A 250 -17.75 -5.12 27.04
C LEU A 250 -18.71 -4.29 27.90
N LYS A 251 -20.02 -4.62 27.90
CA LYS A 251 -21.04 -3.81 28.60
C LYS A 251 -20.72 -3.55 30.07
N ASP A 252 -20.15 -4.53 30.77
CA ASP A 252 -19.87 -4.46 32.22
C ASP A 252 -18.42 -4.00 32.53
N ILE A 253 -17.62 -3.68 31.51
CA ILE A 253 -16.22 -3.27 31.67
C ILE A 253 -16.10 -1.76 31.41
N PRO A 254 -15.62 -0.95 32.35
CA PRO A 254 -15.32 0.46 32.12
C PRO A 254 -14.30 0.64 31.00
N ILE A 255 -14.37 1.76 30.27
CA ILE A 255 -13.50 2.04 29.11
C ILE A 255 -12.02 2.00 29.52
N GLU A 256 -11.69 2.54 30.67
CA GLU A 256 -10.35 2.64 31.24
C GLU A 256 -9.71 1.28 31.51
N GLU A 257 -10.53 0.27 31.77
CA GLU A 257 -10.08 -1.09 32.11
C GLU A 257 -10.01 -2.03 30.88
N ILE A 258 -10.55 -1.62 29.73
CA ILE A 258 -10.60 -2.48 28.53
C ILE A 258 -9.18 -2.82 28.05
N LYS A 259 -8.26 -1.89 28.15
CA LYS A 259 -6.86 -2.08 27.78
C LYS A 259 -6.22 -3.26 28.52
N ASP A 260 -6.54 -3.43 29.78
CA ASP A 260 -5.95 -4.44 30.66
C ASP A 260 -6.76 -5.73 30.67
N LYS A 261 -8.09 -5.63 30.70
CA LYS A 261 -8.98 -6.78 30.79
C LYS A 261 -9.27 -7.46 29.45
N ARG A 262 -9.35 -6.68 28.34
CA ARG A 262 -9.68 -7.19 27.01
C ARG A 262 -8.79 -6.58 25.91
N PRO A 263 -7.46 -6.73 26.03
CA PRO A 263 -6.51 -6.26 25.01
C PRO A 263 -6.75 -6.91 23.64
N ASP A 264 -7.34 -8.10 23.59
CA ASP A 264 -7.74 -8.82 22.39
C ASP A 264 -8.75 -8.01 21.56
N LEU A 265 -9.84 -7.56 22.16
CA LEU A 265 -10.88 -6.77 21.49
C LEU A 265 -10.37 -5.37 21.12
N ARG A 266 -9.60 -4.76 22.02
CA ARG A 266 -8.95 -3.49 21.75
C ARG A 266 -7.99 -3.56 20.54
N LYS A 267 -7.28 -4.68 20.35
CA LYS A 267 -6.46 -4.92 19.17
C LYS A 267 -7.32 -5.16 17.92
N LYS A 268 -8.42 -5.91 18.07
CA LYS A 268 -9.34 -6.26 16.98
C LYS A 268 -10.07 -5.03 16.43
N VAL A 269 -10.35 -4.01 17.23
CA VAL A 269 -11.06 -2.81 16.79
C VAL A 269 -10.22 -1.86 15.95
N LYS A 270 -8.89 -1.86 16.10
CA LYS A 270 -7.99 -0.92 15.39
C LYS A 270 -8.21 -0.90 13.86
N PRO A 271 -8.24 -2.03 13.15
CA PRO A 271 -8.53 -2.02 11.72
C PRO A 271 -9.90 -1.47 11.38
N ILE A 272 -10.90 -1.67 12.26
CA ILE A 272 -12.26 -1.14 12.08
C ILE A 272 -12.22 0.39 12.18
N GLU A 273 -11.64 0.91 13.26
CA GLU A 273 -11.49 2.35 13.50
C GLU A 273 -10.77 3.03 12.34
N PHE A 274 -9.57 2.58 11.99
CA PHE A 274 -8.82 3.14 10.86
C PHE A 274 -9.58 3.05 9.54
N SER A 275 -10.20 1.89 9.25
CA SER A 275 -11.00 1.73 8.04
C SER A 275 -12.14 2.74 8.01
N GLN A 276 -12.85 2.90 9.12
CA GLN A 276 -13.98 3.82 9.18
C GLN A 276 -13.56 5.28 9.18
N GLN A 277 -12.53 5.63 9.90
CA GLN A 277 -11.99 6.99 9.92
C GLN A 277 -11.56 7.45 8.52
N PHE A 278 -10.91 6.57 7.75
CA PHE A 278 -10.42 6.89 6.41
C PHE A 278 -11.33 6.46 5.25
N GLY A 279 -12.58 6.12 5.54
CA GLY A 279 -13.62 5.89 4.53
C GLY A 279 -13.56 4.51 3.88
N GLY A 280 -12.94 3.52 4.53
CA GLY A 280 -13.02 2.12 4.12
C GLY A 280 -14.42 1.55 4.37
N GLY A 281 -14.85 0.62 3.53
CA GLY A 281 -16.10 -0.10 3.68
C GLY A 281 -15.94 -1.45 4.37
N ALA A 282 -17.06 -2.18 4.52
CA ALA A 282 -17.08 -3.52 5.13
C ALA A 282 -16.10 -4.52 4.49
N GLY A 283 -15.83 -4.40 3.18
CA GLY A 283 -14.84 -5.26 2.53
C GLY A 283 -13.41 -5.07 3.08
N ALA A 284 -13.01 -3.82 3.35
CA ALA A 284 -11.69 -3.54 3.93
C ALA A 284 -11.59 -4.04 5.38
N VAL A 285 -12.68 -3.95 6.14
CA VAL A 285 -12.76 -4.49 7.51
C VAL A 285 -12.71 -6.02 7.50
N ALA A 286 -13.46 -6.67 6.60
CA ALA A 286 -13.46 -8.12 6.45
C ALA A 286 -12.05 -8.65 6.09
N ASP A 287 -11.38 -7.99 5.13
CA ASP A 287 -10.01 -8.33 4.73
C ASP A 287 -9.00 -8.18 5.90
N ALA A 288 -9.14 -7.11 6.69
CA ALA A 288 -8.23 -6.85 7.81
C ALA A 288 -8.44 -7.77 9.01
N LEU A 289 -9.67 -8.20 9.26
CA LEU A 289 -10.02 -9.07 10.38
C LEU A 289 -10.05 -10.56 10.02
N GLY A 290 -10.04 -10.91 8.73
CA GLY A 290 -10.22 -12.28 8.26
C GLY A 290 -11.62 -12.84 8.56
N CYS A 291 -12.64 -11.98 8.59
CA CYS A 291 -14.03 -12.36 8.88
C CYS A 291 -14.94 -12.26 7.64
N SER A 292 -16.17 -12.72 7.75
CA SER A 292 -17.15 -12.61 6.67
C SER A 292 -17.56 -11.15 6.42
N ARG A 293 -18.04 -10.88 5.21
CA ARG A 293 -18.50 -9.52 4.86
C ARG A 293 -19.72 -9.11 5.68
N GLU A 294 -20.59 -10.06 6.00
CA GLU A 294 -21.78 -9.85 6.83
C GLU A 294 -21.40 -9.48 8.26
N GLU A 295 -20.38 -10.14 8.83
CA GLU A 295 -19.85 -9.82 10.15
C GLU A 295 -19.19 -8.44 10.14
N ALA A 296 -18.38 -8.16 9.14
CA ALA A 296 -17.77 -6.83 8.97
C ALA A 296 -18.82 -5.70 8.82
N GLN A 297 -19.95 -5.97 8.16
CA GLN A 297 -21.05 -5.00 8.07
C GLN A 297 -21.67 -4.68 9.43
N LYS A 298 -21.78 -5.67 10.32
CA LYS A 298 -22.27 -5.44 11.70
C LYS A 298 -21.32 -4.52 12.46
N PHE A 299 -20.01 -4.75 12.36
CA PHE A 299 -19.00 -3.87 12.99
C PHE A 299 -19.03 -2.44 12.44
N VAL A 300 -19.13 -2.29 11.12
CA VAL A 300 -19.23 -0.97 10.47
C VAL A 300 -20.50 -0.24 10.91
N LYS A 301 -21.61 -0.97 11.02
CA LYS A 301 -22.88 -0.40 11.50
C LYS A 301 -22.78 0.02 12.96
N ALA A 302 -22.26 -0.83 13.84
CA ALA A 302 -22.07 -0.49 15.26
C ALA A 302 -21.19 0.74 15.46
N TYR A 303 -20.10 0.85 14.66
CA TYR A 303 -19.26 2.05 14.64
C TYR A 303 -20.03 3.29 14.19
N ALA A 304 -20.81 3.19 13.11
CA ALA A 304 -21.59 4.32 12.58
C ALA A 304 -22.71 4.77 13.52
N ASP A 305 -23.32 3.83 14.21
CA ASP A 305 -24.37 4.11 15.20
C ASP A 305 -23.80 4.75 16.48
N GLY A 306 -22.57 4.37 16.86
CA GLY A 306 -21.87 4.93 17.99
C GLY A 306 -21.24 6.31 17.73
N PHE A 307 -20.84 6.59 16.47
CA PHE A 307 -20.20 7.85 16.07
C PHE A 307 -21.06 8.58 15.03
N LYS A 308 -22.12 9.21 15.46
CA LYS A 308 -23.09 9.89 14.59
C LYS A 308 -22.51 11.12 13.92
N GLY A 309 -21.68 11.90 14.61
CA GLY A 309 -21.00 13.08 14.07
C GLY A 309 -20.10 12.74 12.90
N ILE A 310 -19.32 11.67 12.99
CA ILE A 310 -18.50 11.18 11.88
C ILE A 310 -19.35 10.80 10.67
N THR A 311 -20.47 10.12 10.91
CA THR A 311 -21.39 9.68 9.85
C THR A 311 -22.03 10.89 9.13
N GLU A 312 -22.46 11.87 9.89
CA GLU A 312 -23.03 13.10 9.36
C GLU A 312 -22.00 13.95 8.63
N PHE A 313 -20.81 14.11 9.18
CA PHE A 313 -19.70 14.79 8.53
C PHE A 313 -19.35 14.17 7.18
N LYS A 314 -19.25 12.85 7.11
CA LYS A 314 -18.98 12.13 5.85
C LYS A 314 -20.04 12.43 4.80
N LYS A 315 -21.31 12.44 5.18
CA LYS A 315 -22.44 12.73 4.29
C LYS A 315 -22.40 14.17 3.81
N LYS A 316 -22.25 15.15 4.72
CA LYS A 316 -22.16 16.58 4.41
C LYS A 316 -20.94 16.90 3.56
N GLY A 317 -19.78 16.31 3.88
CA GLY A 317 -18.53 16.51 3.13
C GLY A 317 -18.61 15.99 1.70
N SER A 318 -19.21 14.82 1.48
CA SER A 318 -19.44 14.29 0.12
C SER A 318 -20.40 15.19 -0.67
N ALA A 319 -21.50 15.62 -0.08
CA ALA A 319 -22.43 16.54 -0.73
C ALA A 319 -21.75 17.89 -1.06
N PHE A 320 -20.96 18.41 -0.13
CA PHE A 320 -20.25 19.67 -0.32
C PHE A 320 -19.26 19.62 -1.49
N VAL A 321 -18.41 18.58 -1.56
CA VAL A 321 -17.42 18.47 -2.64
C VAL A 321 -18.06 18.28 -4.01
N ARG A 322 -19.16 17.54 -4.07
CA ARG A 322 -19.92 17.34 -5.31
C ARG A 322 -20.66 18.62 -5.78
N SER A 323 -20.97 19.53 -4.87
CA SER A 323 -21.61 20.81 -5.21
C SER A 323 -20.61 21.90 -5.52
N ASN A 324 -19.44 21.90 -4.88
CA ASN A 324 -18.50 23.03 -4.92
C ASN A 324 -17.21 22.75 -5.67
N GLY A 325 -16.86 21.48 -5.94
CA GLY A 325 -15.65 21.09 -6.66
C GLY A 325 -14.35 21.29 -5.88
N TYR A 326 -14.39 21.40 -4.57
CA TYR A 326 -13.20 21.46 -3.71
C TYR A 326 -13.46 20.88 -2.33
N VAL A 327 -12.38 20.54 -1.65
CA VAL A 327 -12.37 20.15 -0.23
C VAL A 327 -11.62 21.21 0.55
N LEU A 328 -12.18 21.68 1.66
CA LEU A 328 -11.48 22.53 2.61
C LEU A 328 -10.60 21.64 3.49
N ILE A 329 -9.28 21.72 3.30
CA ILE A 329 -8.31 20.90 4.03
C ILE A 329 -8.16 21.40 5.47
N CYS A 330 -8.04 22.72 5.64
CA CYS A 330 -7.90 23.33 6.95
C CYS A 330 -8.73 24.62 7.02
N LYS A 331 -9.67 24.67 7.96
CA LYS A 331 -10.55 25.83 8.13
C LYS A 331 -9.80 27.09 8.59
N HIS A 332 -8.71 26.91 9.34
CA HIS A 332 -7.95 28.03 9.90
C HIS A 332 -7.05 28.71 8.88
N THR A 333 -6.45 27.93 7.99
CA THR A 333 -5.57 28.46 6.93
C THR A 333 -6.33 28.75 5.63
N GLY A 334 -7.58 28.30 5.50
CA GLY A 334 -8.35 28.38 4.27
C GLY A 334 -7.83 27.52 3.13
N HIS A 335 -6.91 26.59 3.42
CA HIS A 335 -6.31 25.73 2.40
C HIS A 335 -7.36 24.82 1.77
N LYS A 336 -7.44 24.86 0.42
CA LYS A 336 -8.41 24.11 -0.39
C LYS A 336 -7.69 23.18 -1.34
N LEU A 337 -8.30 22.03 -1.57
CA LEU A 337 -7.92 21.11 -2.64
C LEU A 337 -9.01 21.12 -3.70
N TYR A 338 -8.69 21.58 -4.88
CA TYR A 338 -9.63 21.71 -5.98
C TYR A 338 -9.72 20.44 -6.81
N TRP A 339 -10.93 20.10 -7.23
CA TRP A 339 -11.19 19.02 -8.17
C TRP A 339 -10.95 19.53 -9.59
N GLU A 340 -9.82 19.16 -10.20
CA GLU A 340 -9.37 19.68 -11.49
C GLU A 340 -10.41 19.51 -12.60
N ASP A 341 -11.04 18.33 -12.70
CA ASP A 341 -12.03 18.02 -13.74
C ASP A 341 -13.48 18.22 -13.26
N PHE A 342 -13.70 19.02 -12.22
CA PHE A 342 -15.02 19.17 -11.61
C PHE A 342 -16.09 19.63 -12.58
N LYS A 343 -15.78 20.62 -13.44
CA LYS A 343 -16.74 21.14 -14.41
C LYS A 343 -17.21 20.05 -15.39
N LYS A 344 -16.27 19.32 -15.95
CA LYS A 344 -16.56 18.20 -16.86
C LYS A 344 -17.37 17.10 -16.14
N TRP A 345 -16.96 16.77 -14.91
CA TRP A 345 -17.69 15.79 -14.10
C TRP A 345 -19.13 16.25 -13.84
N ARG A 346 -19.34 17.53 -13.51
CA ARG A 346 -20.65 18.09 -13.21
C ARG A 346 -21.57 18.07 -14.42
N GLU A 347 -21.06 18.42 -15.59
CA GLU A 347 -21.80 18.37 -16.85
C GLU A 347 -22.31 16.95 -17.15
N ILE A 348 -21.50 15.92 -16.86
CA ILE A 348 -21.88 14.52 -17.04
C ILE A 348 -22.93 14.08 -15.99
N GLU A 349 -22.74 14.47 -14.73
CA GLU A 349 -23.63 14.09 -13.61
C GLU A 349 -25.05 14.67 -13.78
N ASP A 350 -25.16 15.84 -14.40
CA ASP A 350 -26.43 16.49 -14.67
C ASP A 350 -27.20 15.91 -15.89
N LEU A 351 -26.57 14.92 -16.61
CA LEU A 351 -27.25 14.26 -17.73
C LEU A 351 -28.36 13.31 -17.26
N PRO A 352 -29.48 13.22 -17.97
CA PRO A 352 -30.45 12.15 -17.75
C PRO A 352 -29.80 10.77 -17.90
N GLU A 353 -30.16 9.82 -17.04
CA GLU A 353 -29.53 8.48 -16.98
C GLU A 353 -29.54 7.75 -18.33
N TYR A 354 -30.59 7.90 -19.12
CA TYR A 354 -30.68 7.25 -20.44
C TYR A 354 -29.71 7.85 -21.45
N ILE A 355 -29.42 9.18 -21.38
CA ILE A 355 -28.39 9.84 -22.20
C ILE A 355 -27.01 9.38 -21.76
N TYR A 356 -26.74 9.39 -20.47
CA TYR A 356 -25.48 8.94 -19.89
C TYR A 356 -25.15 7.50 -20.27
N LYS A 357 -26.15 6.59 -20.22
CA LYS A 357 -25.96 5.19 -20.64
C LYS A 357 -25.75 5.02 -22.15
N ARG A 358 -26.35 5.89 -22.96
CA ARG A 358 -26.25 5.83 -24.43
C ARG A 358 -24.92 6.40 -24.94
N GLU A 359 -24.47 7.51 -24.40
CA GLU A 359 -23.33 8.29 -24.93
C GLU A 359 -21.99 7.87 -24.35
N TYR A 360 -21.99 7.28 -23.16
CA TYR A 360 -20.76 6.87 -22.48
C TYR A 360 -20.61 5.35 -22.43
N THR A 361 -19.43 4.88 -22.77
CA THR A 361 -19.07 3.46 -22.66
C THR A 361 -19.03 3.00 -21.19
N SER A 362 -19.06 1.69 -20.96
CA SER A 362 -18.93 1.13 -19.62
C SER A 362 -17.62 1.51 -18.92
N ALA A 363 -16.53 1.68 -19.70
CA ALA A 363 -15.23 2.11 -19.17
C ALA A 363 -15.27 3.59 -18.73
N GLU A 364 -15.80 4.49 -19.55
CA GLU A 364 -15.94 5.91 -19.23
C GLU A 364 -16.86 6.14 -18.03
N ARG A 365 -17.97 5.38 -17.93
CA ARG A 365 -18.84 5.44 -16.74
C ARG A 365 -18.12 5.03 -15.47
N LYS A 366 -17.31 3.98 -15.51
CA LYS A 366 -16.49 3.56 -14.35
C LYS A 366 -15.43 4.60 -13.98
N GLU A 367 -14.86 5.29 -14.96
CA GLU A 367 -13.90 6.37 -14.71
C GLU A 367 -14.59 7.53 -14.02
N HIS A 368 -15.75 7.95 -14.52
CA HIS A 368 -16.57 9.02 -13.94
C HIS A 368 -16.99 8.72 -12.49
N GLU A 369 -17.56 7.53 -12.25
CA GLU A 369 -17.91 7.07 -10.90
C GLU A 369 -16.67 6.97 -10.00
N GLY A 370 -15.53 6.53 -10.55
CA GLY A 370 -14.26 6.45 -9.85
C GLY A 370 -13.72 7.81 -9.43
N ALA A 371 -13.93 8.86 -10.26
CA ALA A 371 -13.59 10.24 -9.94
C ALA A 371 -14.43 10.75 -8.77
N ALA A 372 -15.76 10.59 -8.81
CA ALA A 372 -16.65 10.96 -7.73
C ALA A 372 -16.28 10.25 -6.41
N ALA A 373 -16.06 8.95 -6.45
CA ALA A 373 -15.65 8.16 -5.27
C ALA A 373 -14.27 8.57 -4.71
N LYS A 374 -13.34 9.01 -5.57
CA LYS A 374 -12.05 9.58 -5.13
C LYS A 374 -12.28 10.84 -4.32
N TRP A 375 -13.10 11.76 -4.79
CA TRP A 375 -13.36 13.04 -4.14
C TRP A 375 -14.22 12.90 -2.88
N ASP A 376 -15.14 11.96 -2.84
CA ASP A 376 -15.83 11.57 -1.60
C ASP A 376 -14.87 11.10 -0.52
N ARG A 377 -13.83 10.31 -0.89
CA ARG A 377 -12.78 9.93 0.05
C ARG A 377 -11.91 11.11 0.47
N MET A 378 -11.58 12.00 -0.45
CA MET A 378 -10.83 13.23 -0.13
C MET A 378 -11.60 14.12 0.84
N ALA A 379 -12.90 14.29 0.64
CA ALA A 379 -13.77 15.07 1.53
C ALA A 379 -13.76 14.54 2.98
N ARG A 380 -13.60 13.23 3.15
CA ARG A 380 -13.57 12.59 4.48
C ARG A 380 -12.19 12.66 5.13
N ASN A 381 -11.13 12.51 4.36
CA ASN A 381 -9.77 12.30 4.89
C ASN A 381 -8.93 13.57 4.93
N ALA A 382 -9.05 14.42 3.89
CA ALA A 382 -8.20 15.58 3.76
C ALA A 382 -8.35 16.61 4.90
N PRO A 383 -9.55 16.87 5.46
CA PRO A 383 -9.69 17.81 6.57
C PRO A 383 -8.90 17.38 7.80
N THR A 384 -8.97 16.12 8.20
CA THR A 384 -8.25 15.61 9.37
C THR A 384 -6.74 15.54 9.12
N GLN A 385 -6.32 14.96 7.99
CA GLN A 385 -4.91 14.82 7.65
C GLN A 385 -4.24 16.17 7.38
N GLY A 386 -4.91 17.06 6.69
CA GLY A 386 -4.38 18.37 6.36
C GLY A 386 -4.34 19.33 7.53
N SER A 387 -5.33 19.30 8.43
CA SER A 387 -5.30 20.08 9.67
C SER A 387 -4.15 19.64 10.57
N GLY A 388 -3.79 18.34 10.56
CA GLY A 388 -2.60 17.84 11.27
C GLY A 388 -1.28 18.25 10.63
N ALA A 389 -1.30 18.70 9.37
CA ALA A 389 -0.13 19.21 8.65
C ALA A 389 0.06 20.73 8.78
N CYS A 390 -1.01 21.46 9.13
CA CYS A 390 -1.00 22.89 9.39
C CYS A 390 -0.62 23.22 10.83
#